data_d4ab3da17a566d24dbfaad1941e054f9
#
_entry.id   d4ab3da17a566d24dbfaad1941e054f9
#
_cell.length_a   1.000
_cell.length_b   1.000
_cell.length_c   1.000
_cell.angle_alpha   90.00
_cell.angle_beta   90.00
_cell.angle_gamma   90.00
#
_symmetry.space_group_name_H-M   'P 1'
#
loop_
_entity.id
_entity.type
_entity.pdbx_description
1 polymer ?
#
loop_
_entity_poly.entity_id
_entity_poly.type
_entity_poly.pdbx_seq_one_letter_code
_entity_poly.pdbx_strand_id
1 'polypeptide(L)'
;IDMPGELWTSFHHEKAKLFDYISSDYELGMSYQADPQKETFTYFAGAPLITACPKLSDFTTVTLPKGEYIVCKLEAETFEMLVTDILDKAGKYLFGTWLPAHQLHVDPFSAEKYSLIKDHGYQMEIWIKIQGE
;
A
#
# COMPACT_ATOMS: atom_id res chain seq x y z
N ILE A 1 18.14 -6.95 2.40
CA ILE A 1 17.08 -7.95 2.18
C ILE A 1 15.80 -7.22 1.79
N ASP A 2 15.26 -7.56 0.65
CA ASP A 2 14.02 -6.96 0.16
C ASP A 2 12.82 -7.80 0.60
N MET A 3 12.45 -7.66 1.88
CA MET A 3 11.33 -8.39 2.47
C MET A 3 9.99 -8.06 1.80
N PRO A 4 9.65 -6.79 1.49
CA PRO A 4 8.43 -6.49 0.75
C PRO A 4 8.41 -7.13 -0.63
N GLY A 5 9.53 -7.13 -1.35
CA GLY A 5 9.62 -7.77 -2.65
C GLY A 5 9.38 -9.27 -2.60
N GLU A 6 9.91 -9.94 -1.58
CA GLU A 6 9.68 -11.37 -1.36
C GLU A 6 8.22 -11.66 -1.06
N LEU A 7 7.56 -10.82 -0.26
CA LEU A 7 6.14 -10.96 0.04
C LEU A 7 5.28 -10.79 -1.21
N TRP A 8 5.61 -9.81 -2.07
CA TRP A 8 4.90 -9.61 -3.32
C TRP A 8 5.06 -10.82 -4.26
N THR A 9 6.25 -11.38 -4.33
CA THR A 9 6.50 -12.58 -5.13
C THR A 9 5.64 -13.75 -4.64
N SER A 10 5.60 -13.96 -3.32
CA SER A 10 4.78 -15.01 -2.72
C SER A 10 3.29 -14.78 -2.96
N PHE A 11 2.83 -13.54 -2.80
CA PHE A 11 1.43 -13.20 -3.05
C PHE A 11 1.04 -13.46 -4.51
N HIS A 12 1.86 -13.01 -5.45
CA HIS A 12 1.57 -13.23 -6.87
C HIS A 12 1.54 -14.71 -7.23
N HIS A 13 2.37 -15.52 -6.59
CA HIS A 13 2.36 -16.97 -6.79
C HIS A 13 1.06 -17.61 -6.30
N GLU A 14 0.54 -17.15 -5.15
CA GLU A 14 -0.68 -17.70 -4.54
C GLU A 14 -1.97 -17.05 -5.06
N LYS A 15 -1.87 -15.92 -5.74
CA LYS A 15 -3.01 -15.09 -6.15
C LYS A 15 -4.03 -15.86 -6.99
N ALA A 16 -3.58 -16.79 -7.81
CA ALA A 16 -4.47 -17.56 -8.68
C ALA A 16 -5.55 -18.32 -7.91
N LYS A 17 -5.25 -18.73 -6.67
CA LYS A 17 -6.20 -19.43 -5.80
C LYS A 17 -7.34 -18.54 -5.31
N LEU A 18 -7.14 -17.22 -5.38
CA LEU A 18 -8.09 -16.22 -4.89
C LEU A 18 -8.81 -15.47 -6.01
N PHE A 19 -8.56 -15.83 -7.26
CA PHE A 19 -8.94 -15.03 -8.42
C PHE A 19 -10.42 -14.61 -8.43
N ASP A 20 -11.32 -15.50 -8.01
CA ASP A 20 -12.76 -15.24 -8.01
C ASP A 20 -13.24 -14.39 -6.82
N TYR A 21 -12.36 -14.13 -5.84
CA TYR A 21 -12.74 -13.51 -4.58
C TYR A 21 -12.12 -12.14 -4.35
N ILE A 22 -11.17 -11.73 -5.18
CA ILE A 22 -10.43 -10.48 -5.01
C ILE A 22 -10.61 -9.56 -6.22
N SER A 23 -10.35 -8.27 -6.00
CA SER A 23 -10.39 -7.28 -7.09
C SER A 23 -9.31 -7.60 -8.13
N SER A 24 -9.68 -7.47 -9.42
CA SER A 24 -8.75 -7.56 -10.54
C SER A 24 -8.15 -6.20 -10.89
N ASP A 25 -8.60 -5.11 -10.26
CA ASP A 25 -8.20 -3.75 -10.62
C ASP A 25 -7.06 -3.22 -9.79
N TYR A 26 -6.88 -3.72 -8.56
CA TYR A 26 -5.93 -3.16 -7.60
C TYR A 26 -5.23 -4.22 -6.79
N GLU A 27 -4.00 -3.88 -6.38
CA GLU A 27 -3.28 -4.58 -5.32
C GLU A 27 -2.89 -3.57 -4.26
N LEU A 28 -2.77 -4.02 -3.00
CA LEU A 28 -2.49 -3.16 -1.87
C LEU A 28 -1.26 -3.63 -1.11
N GLY A 29 -0.37 -2.67 -0.81
CA GLY A 29 0.70 -2.87 0.15
C GLY A 29 0.41 -2.00 1.37
N MET A 30 0.55 -2.54 2.57
CA MET A 30 0.30 -1.79 3.79
C MET A 30 1.48 -1.91 4.75
N SER A 31 1.85 -0.77 5.35
CA SER A 31 2.88 -0.70 6.39
C SER A 31 2.22 -0.23 7.67
N TYR A 32 2.40 -0.98 8.76
CA TYR A 32 1.77 -0.66 10.04
C TYR A 32 2.58 -1.23 11.19
N GLN A 33 2.18 -0.90 12.41
CA GLN A 33 2.85 -1.35 13.64
C GLN A 33 4.35 -1.03 13.65
N ALA A 34 4.71 0.16 13.14
CA ALA A 34 6.09 0.60 13.14
C ALA A 34 6.61 0.78 14.57
N ASP A 35 7.80 0.24 14.86
CA ASP A 35 8.48 0.41 16.11
C ASP A 35 9.84 1.08 15.85
N PRO A 36 9.93 2.41 16.04
CA PRO A 36 11.17 3.14 15.77
C PRO A 36 12.36 2.67 16.61
N GLN A 37 12.10 2.17 17.83
CA GLN A 37 13.19 1.69 18.71
C GLN A 37 13.81 0.41 18.20
N LYS A 38 13.00 -0.47 17.61
CA LYS A 38 13.46 -1.73 17.03
C LYS A 38 13.73 -1.62 15.54
N GLU A 39 13.44 -0.48 14.93
CA GLU A 39 13.56 -0.26 13.49
C GLU A 39 12.78 -1.31 12.69
N THR A 40 11.61 -1.70 13.20
CA THR A 40 10.77 -2.71 12.57
C THR A 40 9.39 -2.16 12.22
N PHE A 41 8.76 -2.78 11.25
CA PHE A 41 7.37 -2.53 10.89
C PHE A 41 6.77 -3.81 10.32
N THR A 42 5.44 -3.87 10.27
CA THR A 42 4.75 -4.97 9.63
C THR A 42 4.32 -4.54 8.24
N TYR A 43 4.54 -5.41 7.26
CA TYR A 43 4.16 -5.15 5.87
C TYR A 43 3.18 -6.22 5.41
N PHE A 44 2.17 -5.79 4.66
CA PHE A 44 1.14 -6.66 4.09
C PHE A 44 1.10 -6.43 2.59
N ALA A 45 1.09 -7.51 1.83
CA ALA A 45 0.90 -7.47 0.38
C ALA A 45 -0.33 -8.29 0.03
N GLY A 46 -1.27 -7.71 -0.71
CA GLY A 46 -2.50 -8.38 -1.02
C GLY A 46 -3.39 -7.62 -1.99
N ALA A 47 -4.67 -7.95 -1.97
CA ALA A 47 -5.68 -7.34 -2.82
C ALA A 47 -6.99 -7.23 -2.05
N PRO A 48 -7.88 -6.28 -2.44
CA PRO A 48 -9.19 -6.16 -1.80
C PRO A 48 -10.06 -7.39 -2.04
N LEU A 49 -10.73 -7.88 -0.99
CA LEU A 49 -11.78 -8.90 -1.13
C LEU A 49 -13.04 -8.24 -1.68
N ILE A 50 -13.64 -8.87 -2.68
CA ILE A 50 -14.90 -8.40 -3.26
C ILE A 50 -16.08 -9.29 -2.92
N THR A 51 -15.80 -10.49 -2.38
CA THR A 51 -16.86 -11.44 -1.96
C THR A 51 -16.28 -12.41 -0.93
N ALA A 52 -17.14 -13.16 -0.27
CA ALA A 52 -16.72 -14.15 0.72
C ALA A 52 -15.85 -15.24 0.08
N CYS A 53 -14.76 -15.60 0.75
CA CYS A 53 -13.81 -16.60 0.28
C CYS A 53 -13.84 -17.83 1.19
N PRO A 54 -14.16 -19.04 0.66
CA PRO A 54 -14.19 -20.26 1.48
C PRO A 54 -12.83 -20.65 2.03
N LYS A 55 -11.74 -20.20 1.39
CA LYS A 55 -10.37 -20.54 1.78
C LYS A 55 -9.70 -19.41 2.57
N LEU A 56 -10.50 -18.53 3.19
CA LEU A 56 -9.98 -17.35 3.88
C LEU A 56 -9.02 -17.73 5.02
N SER A 57 -9.21 -18.87 5.65
CA SER A 57 -8.34 -19.34 6.74
C SER A 57 -6.91 -19.63 6.28
N ASP A 58 -6.69 -19.84 4.99
CA ASP A 58 -5.35 -20.11 4.45
C ASP A 58 -4.56 -18.81 4.21
N PHE A 59 -5.18 -17.65 4.40
CA PHE A 59 -4.59 -16.33 4.11
C PHE A 59 -4.78 -15.40 5.30
N THR A 60 -3.82 -14.48 5.45
CA THR A 60 -3.95 -13.39 6.42
C THR A 60 -4.85 -12.31 5.84
N THR A 61 -5.80 -11.85 6.65
CA THR A 61 -6.66 -10.74 6.26
C THR A 61 -6.40 -9.53 7.14
N VAL A 62 -6.46 -8.34 6.54
CA VAL A 62 -6.27 -7.07 7.24
C VAL A 62 -7.40 -6.13 6.84
N THR A 63 -7.99 -5.46 7.82
CA THR A 63 -9.01 -4.45 7.57
C THR A 63 -8.34 -3.08 7.55
N LEU A 64 -8.61 -2.30 6.50
CA LEU A 64 -8.12 -0.93 6.41
C LEU A 64 -8.74 -0.11 7.55
N PRO A 65 -7.92 0.54 8.40
CA PRO A 65 -8.47 1.32 9.53
C PRO A 65 -9.43 2.39 9.06
N LYS A 66 -10.54 2.57 9.79
CA LYS A 66 -11.48 3.65 9.54
C LYS A 66 -10.87 4.98 9.92
N GLY A 67 -11.13 6.02 9.14
CA GLY A 67 -10.64 7.36 9.43
C GLY A 67 -10.44 8.18 8.16
N GLU A 68 -9.76 9.31 8.33
CA GLU A 68 -9.44 10.19 7.22
C GLU A 68 -8.05 9.90 6.69
N TYR A 69 -7.90 9.99 5.38
CA TYR A 69 -6.66 9.70 4.69
C TYR A 69 -6.26 10.83 3.77
N ILE A 70 -4.97 11.08 3.68
CA ILE A 70 -4.39 11.86 2.60
C ILE A 70 -4.06 10.86 1.50
N VAL A 71 -4.54 11.13 0.30
CA VAL A 71 -4.30 10.28 -0.87
C VAL A 71 -3.44 11.06 -1.86
N CYS A 72 -2.26 10.53 -2.15
CA CYS A 72 -1.36 11.11 -3.13
C CYS A 72 -1.31 10.19 -4.35
N LYS A 73 -1.72 10.71 -5.51
CA LYS A 73 -1.72 9.95 -6.76
C LYS A 73 -0.41 10.14 -7.49
N LEU A 74 0.19 9.04 -7.91
CA LEU A 74 1.47 9.03 -8.61
C LEU A 74 1.34 8.33 -9.95
N GLU A 75 2.09 8.81 -10.94
CA GLU A 75 2.11 8.22 -12.29
C GLU A 75 3.54 8.18 -12.79
N ALA A 76 3.85 7.17 -13.60
CA ALA A 76 5.13 7.05 -14.28
C ALA A 76 4.98 6.22 -15.55
N GLU A 77 5.92 6.39 -16.48
CA GLU A 77 5.93 5.63 -17.73
C GLU A 77 6.30 4.17 -17.52
N THR A 78 7.12 3.88 -16.50
CA THR A 78 7.52 2.51 -16.17
C THR A 78 7.24 2.23 -14.70
N PHE A 79 7.01 0.95 -14.39
CA PHE A 79 6.82 0.52 -13.00
C PHE A 79 8.07 0.79 -12.16
N GLU A 80 9.24 0.58 -12.73
CA GLU A 80 10.49 0.84 -12.02
C GLU A 80 10.62 2.30 -11.60
N MET A 81 10.32 3.24 -12.53
CA MET A 81 10.33 4.67 -12.19
C MET A 81 9.32 5.01 -11.10
N LEU A 82 8.14 4.37 -11.15
CA LEU A 82 7.08 4.64 -10.19
C LEU A 82 7.51 4.27 -8.77
N VAL A 83 8.04 3.05 -8.57
CA VAL A 83 8.33 2.53 -7.24
C VAL A 83 9.71 2.93 -6.71
N THR A 84 10.58 3.48 -7.53
CA THR A 84 11.90 3.97 -7.10
C THR A 84 11.91 5.48 -7.00
N ASP A 85 11.90 6.18 -8.14
CA ASP A 85 12.11 7.62 -8.19
C ASP A 85 10.88 8.42 -7.74
N ILE A 86 9.71 8.13 -8.33
CA ILE A 86 8.50 8.91 -8.06
C ILE A 86 8.01 8.68 -6.63
N LEU A 87 7.99 7.43 -6.17
CA LEU A 87 7.57 7.09 -4.81
C LEU A 87 8.49 7.73 -3.76
N ASP A 88 9.80 7.69 -3.99
CA ASP A 88 10.78 8.30 -3.08
C ASP A 88 10.59 9.80 -2.96
N LYS A 89 10.44 10.49 -4.10
CA LYS A 89 10.20 11.93 -4.12
C LYS A 89 8.90 12.32 -3.44
N ALA A 90 7.84 11.54 -3.67
CA ALA A 90 6.54 11.78 -3.05
C ALA A 90 6.62 11.63 -1.53
N GLY A 91 7.30 10.59 -1.03
CA GLY A 91 7.49 10.38 0.40
C GLY A 91 8.26 11.53 1.04
N LYS A 92 9.35 11.95 0.43
CA LYS A 92 10.15 13.09 0.92
C LYS A 92 9.33 14.37 0.95
N TYR A 93 8.54 14.62 -0.07
CA TYR A 93 7.69 15.81 -0.13
C TYR A 93 6.60 15.77 0.93
N LEU A 94 5.88 14.65 1.05
CA LEU A 94 4.79 14.52 2.00
C LEU A 94 5.26 14.67 3.44
N PHE A 95 6.25 13.90 3.84
CA PHE A 95 6.71 13.89 5.24
C PHE A 95 7.65 15.05 5.57
N GLY A 96 8.43 15.53 4.61
CA GLY A 96 9.39 16.60 4.84
C GLY A 96 8.83 17.99 4.63
N THR A 97 7.79 18.16 3.83
CA THR A 97 7.29 19.48 3.44
C THR A 97 5.80 19.65 3.64
N TRP A 98 4.99 18.77 3.03
CA TRP A 98 3.54 19.00 2.97
C TRP A 98 2.87 18.81 4.33
N LEU A 99 3.12 17.70 5.01
CA LEU A 99 2.52 17.42 6.32
C LEU A 99 2.93 18.44 7.38
N PRO A 100 4.24 18.78 7.51
CA PRO A 100 4.62 19.86 8.46
C PRO A 100 3.99 21.20 8.13
N ALA A 101 3.91 21.58 6.86
CA ALA A 101 3.32 22.86 6.45
C ALA A 101 1.84 22.95 6.80
N HIS A 102 1.13 21.82 6.82
CA HIS A 102 -0.30 21.76 7.16
C HIS A 102 -0.53 21.41 8.63
N GLN A 103 0.54 21.25 9.41
CA GLN A 103 0.48 20.93 10.85
C GLN A 103 -0.33 19.66 11.13
N LEU A 104 -0.20 18.67 10.24
CA LEU A 104 -0.91 17.41 10.37
C LEU A 104 -0.01 16.33 10.97
N HIS A 105 -0.59 15.54 11.86
CA HIS A 105 0.04 14.34 12.41
C HIS A 105 -0.61 13.10 11.81
N VAL A 106 0.19 12.08 11.60
CA VAL A 106 -0.27 10.84 10.97
C VAL A 106 -0.11 9.66 11.91
N ASP A 107 -1.01 8.69 11.76
CA ASP A 107 -0.86 7.40 12.45
C ASP A 107 0.27 6.60 11.79
N PRO A 108 0.89 5.64 12.51
CA PRO A 108 1.92 4.79 11.93
C PRO A 108 1.31 3.72 11.01
N PHE A 109 0.51 4.17 10.05
CA PHE A 109 -0.15 3.33 9.05
C PHE A 109 -0.12 4.02 7.71
N SER A 110 0.31 3.31 6.69
CA SER A 110 0.22 3.78 5.32
C SER A 110 -0.11 2.63 4.39
N ALA A 111 -0.77 2.93 3.29
CA ALA A 111 -1.10 1.95 2.27
C ALA A 111 -0.65 2.46 0.91
N GLU A 112 -0.21 1.54 0.08
CA GLU A 112 0.11 1.79 -1.32
C GLU A 112 -0.90 1.01 -2.14
N LYS A 113 -1.64 1.70 -3.00
CA LYS A 113 -2.65 1.11 -3.86
C LYS A 113 -2.13 1.13 -5.28
N TYR A 114 -1.85 -0.05 -5.81
CA TYR A 114 -1.29 -0.20 -7.16
C TYR A 114 -2.40 -0.52 -8.15
N SER A 115 -2.51 0.29 -9.21
CA SER A 115 -3.46 0.03 -10.28
C SER A 115 -2.94 -1.09 -11.18
N LEU A 116 -3.81 -2.05 -11.48
CA LEU A 116 -3.53 -3.11 -12.46
C LEU A 116 -4.01 -2.71 -13.86
N ILE A 117 -4.70 -1.58 -13.97
CA ILE A 117 -5.15 -1.01 -15.24
C ILE A 117 -4.04 -0.12 -15.77
N LYS A 118 -3.53 -0.43 -16.97
CA LYS A 118 -2.33 0.21 -17.51
C LYS A 118 -2.60 1.02 -18.78
N ASP A 119 -3.80 1.60 -18.90
CA ASP A 119 -4.21 2.33 -20.10
C ASP A 119 -3.38 3.59 -20.35
N HIS A 120 -2.87 4.23 -19.27
CA HIS A 120 -2.14 5.49 -19.33
C HIS A 120 -0.83 5.43 -18.54
N GLY A 121 -0.11 4.29 -18.66
CA GLY A 121 1.11 4.07 -17.92
C GLY A 121 0.83 3.40 -16.57
N TYR A 122 1.77 3.58 -15.64
CA TYR A 122 1.68 2.95 -14.33
C TYR A 122 1.24 3.95 -13.30
N GLN A 123 0.23 3.61 -12.52
CA GLN A 123 -0.37 4.48 -11.53
C GLN A 123 -0.43 3.80 -10.17
N MET A 124 -0.24 4.60 -9.12
CA MET A 124 -0.44 4.15 -7.74
C MET A 124 -0.93 5.30 -6.89
N GLU A 125 -1.47 4.97 -5.72
CA GLU A 125 -1.83 5.95 -4.70
C GLU A 125 -1.11 5.62 -3.41
N ILE A 126 -0.64 6.65 -2.70
CA ILE A 126 -0.15 6.52 -1.33
C ILE A 126 -1.26 7.02 -0.42
N TRP A 127 -1.68 6.18 0.52
CA TRP A 127 -2.72 6.52 1.51
C TRP A 127 -2.07 6.64 2.87
N ILE A 128 -2.14 7.84 3.47
CA ILE A 128 -1.57 8.11 4.79
C ILE A 128 -2.73 8.47 5.72
N LYS A 129 -2.88 7.70 6.80
CA LYS A 129 -3.96 7.94 7.76
C LYS A 129 -3.63 9.13 8.64
N ILE A 130 -4.55 10.11 8.68
CA ILE A 130 -4.42 11.28 9.53
C ILE A 130 -4.77 10.85 10.96
N GLN A 131 -3.98 11.33 11.93
CA GLN A 131 -4.23 11.06 13.33
C GLN A 131 -5.54 11.73 13.75
N GLY A 132 -6.44 10.95 14.35
CA GLY A 132 -7.70 11.46 14.87
C GLY A 132 -7.51 12.32 16.12
N GLU A 133 -8.49 13.18 16.39
CA GLU A 133 -8.51 14.00 17.59
C GLU A 133 -8.87 13.18 18.82
#